data_e061102876f0005b2e476f457601ee64
#
_entry.id   e061102876f0005b2e476f457601ee64
#
_cell.length_a   1.000
_cell.length_b   1.000
_cell.length_c   1.000
_cell.angle_alpha   90.00
_cell.angle_beta   90.00
_cell.angle_gamma   90.00
#
_symmetry.space_group_name_H-M   'P 1'
#
loop_
_entity.id
_entity.type
_entity.pdbx_description
1 polymer ?
#
loop_
_entity_poly.entity_id
_entity_poly.type
_entity_poly.pdbx_seq_one_letter_code
_entity_poly.pdbx_strand_id
1 'polypeptide(L)'
;SFPTRRSSDLAELRILDGEVSVIDAAAPVLVVSQFTLYGRTAKGRRPSWADAAPGPEAEPVIAAIIANLRERGVSVETGQFGAKMRVSSVNEGPFTVLVET
;
A
#
# COMPACT_ATOMS: atom_id res chain seq x y z
N SER A 1 -5.73 9.96 13.95
CA SER A 1 -5.84 10.30 12.57
C SER A 1 -5.56 9.12 11.65
N PHE A 2 -6.16 9.16 10.54
CA PHE A 2 -6.31 8.08 9.62
C PHE A 2 -5.01 7.40 9.14
N PRO A 3 -4.02 8.08 8.50
CA PRO A 3 -2.88 7.37 7.92
C PRO A 3 -2.01 6.66 8.96
N THR A 4 -1.79 7.30 10.10
CA THR A 4 -0.98 6.77 11.19
C THR A 4 -1.57 5.49 11.75
N ARG A 5 -2.87 5.49 11.98
CA ARG A 5 -3.57 4.32 12.51
C ARG A 5 -3.52 3.14 11.54
N ARG A 6 -3.72 3.40 10.24
CA ARG A 6 -3.70 2.35 9.23
C ARG A 6 -2.30 1.79 9.02
N SER A 7 -1.28 2.60 9.15
CA SER A 7 0.09 2.13 9.11
C SER A 7 0.39 1.18 10.25
N SER A 8 -0.13 1.46 11.45
CA SER A 8 0.00 0.56 12.59
C SER A 8 -0.70 -0.76 12.33
N ASP A 9 -1.92 -0.71 11.78
CA ASP A 9 -2.66 -1.92 11.43
C ASP A 9 -1.89 -2.77 10.41
N LEU A 10 -1.32 -2.15 9.38
CA LEU A 10 -0.53 -2.84 8.36
C LEU A 10 0.68 -3.55 8.97
N ALA A 11 1.37 -2.90 9.91
CA ALA A 11 2.55 -3.48 10.55
C ALA A 11 2.21 -4.68 11.45
N GLU A 12 1.01 -4.71 12.02
CA GLU A 12 0.59 -5.70 13.00
C GLU A 12 -0.30 -6.81 12.45
N LEU A 13 -0.78 -6.70 11.22
CA LEU A 13 -1.58 -7.76 10.61
C LEU A 13 -0.79 -9.07 10.53
N ARG A 14 -1.41 -10.16 10.94
CA ARG A 14 -0.79 -11.50 10.96
C ARG A 14 -1.00 -12.19 9.62
N ILE A 15 -0.34 -11.70 8.60
CA ILE A 15 -0.55 -12.14 7.22
C ILE A 15 0.62 -12.93 6.63
N LEU A 16 1.69 -13.12 7.38
CA LEU A 16 2.84 -13.88 6.93
C LEU A 16 2.74 -15.36 7.40
N ASP A 17 3.58 -16.21 6.84
CA ASP A 17 3.62 -17.61 7.20
C ASP A 17 3.78 -17.80 8.71
N GLY A 18 2.98 -18.70 9.27
CA GLY A 18 2.95 -18.93 10.71
C GLY A 18 2.11 -17.90 11.49
N GLU A 19 1.24 -17.16 10.77
CA GLU A 19 0.35 -16.17 11.38
C GLU A 19 1.10 -15.08 12.16
N VAL A 20 2.22 -14.61 11.60
CA VAL A 20 3.02 -13.53 12.19
C VAL A 20 2.83 -12.24 11.41
N SER A 21 3.08 -11.12 12.09
CA SER A 21 3.06 -9.80 11.47
C SER A 21 4.41 -9.43 10.86
N VAL A 22 4.41 -8.35 10.06
CA VAL A 22 5.64 -7.78 9.51
C VAL A 22 6.62 -7.39 10.61
N ILE A 23 6.13 -6.81 11.70
CA ILE A 23 6.98 -6.42 12.83
C ILE A 23 7.59 -7.65 13.51
N ASP A 24 6.78 -8.65 13.81
CA ASP A 24 7.24 -9.86 14.49
C ASP A 24 8.24 -10.65 13.67
N ALA A 25 8.06 -10.69 12.38
CA ALA A 25 8.97 -11.40 11.46
C ALA A 25 10.18 -10.56 11.05
N ALA A 26 10.22 -9.27 11.40
CA ALA A 26 11.20 -8.31 10.90
C ALA A 26 11.27 -8.31 9.37
N ALA A 27 10.13 -8.47 8.71
CA ALA A 27 10.04 -8.56 7.26
C ALA A 27 10.05 -7.19 6.59
N PRO A 28 10.68 -7.04 5.43
CA PRO A 28 10.62 -5.80 4.68
C PRO A 28 9.26 -5.61 3.99
N VAL A 29 8.93 -4.37 3.71
CA VAL A 29 7.68 -3.99 3.02
C VAL A 29 8.02 -3.16 1.79
N LEU A 30 7.38 -3.48 0.68
CA LEU A 30 7.40 -2.63 -0.51
C LEU A 30 6.09 -1.86 -0.59
N VAL A 31 6.18 -0.53 -0.60
CA VAL A 31 5.02 0.35 -0.72
C VAL A 31 4.99 0.97 -2.11
N VAL A 32 3.90 0.75 -2.82
CA VAL A 32 3.67 1.29 -4.16
C VAL A 32 2.31 1.95 -4.20
N SER A 33 2.27 3.22 -4.59
CA SER A 33 1.00 3.91 -4.81
C SER A 33 0.36 3.45 -6.11
N GLN A 34 -0.96 3.33 -6.12
CA GLN A 34 -1.69 2.84 -7.29
C GLN A 34 -3.06 3.51 -7.41
N PHE A 35 -3.14 4.62 -8.14
CA PHE A 35 -4.41 5.32 -8.31
C PHE A 35 -5.41 4.55 -9.18
N THR A 36 -4.94 3.65 -10.03
CA THR A 36 -5.80 2.88 -10.94
C THR A 36 -6.75 1.92 -10.22
N LEU A 37 -6.55 1.68 -8.91
CA LEU A 37 -7.51 0.94 -8.10
C LEU A 37 -8.86 1.64 -8.03
N TYR A 38 -8.92 2.95 -8.22
CA TYR A 38 -10.15 3.73 -8.28
C TYR A 38 -10.65 3.95 -9.71
N GLY A 39 -10.17 3.17 -10.66
CA GLY A 39 -10.66 3.23 -12.03
C GLY A 39 -12.12 2.80 -12.12
N ARG A 40 -12.96 3.63 -12.73
CA ARG A 40 -14.34 3.28 -13.04
C ARG A 40 -14.41 2.63 -14.41
N THR A 41 -15.06 1.49 -14.47
CA THR A 41 -15.23 0.72 -15.71
C THR A 41 -16.68 0.46 -16.07
N ALA A 42 -17.62 1.10 -15.37
CA ALA A 42 -19.05 0.87 -15.55
C ALA A 42 -19.59 1.35 -16.91
N LYS A 43 -18.92 2.34 -17.52
CA LYS A 43 -19.32 2.90 -18.83
C LYS A 43 -18.18 2.77 -19.83
N GLY A 44 -18.42 1.99 -20.88
CA GLY A 44 -17.48 1.84 -21.98
C GLY A 44 -16.24 1.03 -21.60
N ARG A 45 -15.24 1.10 -22.47
CA ARG A 45 -13.99 0.32 -22.34
C ARG A 45 -12.83 1.11 -21.76
N ARG A 46 -12.98 2.41 -21.59
CA ARG A 46 -11.97 3.27 -20.97
C ARG A 46 -12.24 3.44 -19.50
N PRO A 47 -11.31 3.08 -18.60
CA PRO A 47 -11.47 3.39 -17.18
C PRO A 47 -11.47 4.91 -16.96
N SER A 48 -12.20 5.35 -15.95
CA SER A 48 -12.17 6.73 -15.48
C SER A 48 -11.57 6.78 -14.10
N TRP A 49 -10.66 7.72 -13.84
CA TRP A 49 -10.02 7.90 -12.54
C TRP A 49 -10.51 9.13 -11.78
N ALA A 50 -11.72 9.58 -12.08
CA ALA A 50 -12.31 10.75 -11.43
C ALA A 50 -12.41 10.63 -9.90
N ASP A 51 -12.52 9.40 -9.37
CA ASP A 51 -12.63 9.15 -7.94
C ASP A 51 -11.28 9.06 -7.22
N ALA A 52 -10.18 8.96 -7.96
CA ALA A 52 -8.87 8.89 -7.37
C ALA A 52 -8.47 10.26 -6.81
N ALA A 53 -7.83 10.28 -5.64
CA ALA A 53 -7.32 11.52 -5.08
C ALA A 53 -6.23 12.10 -5.99
N PRO A 54 -6.22 13.44 -6.21
CA PRO A 54 -5.15 14.08 -6.97
C PRO A 54 -3.78 13.83 -6.36
N GLY A 55 -2.73 13.84 -7.18
CA GLY A 55 -1.37 13.64 -6.73
C GLY A 55 -0.96 14.51 -5.55
N PRO A 56 -1.22 15.82 -5.55
CA PRO A 56 -0.89 16.69 -4.41
C PRO A 56 -1.57 16.31 -3.09
N GLU A 57 -2.69 15.59 -3.13
CA GLU A 57 -3.37 15.09 -1.93
C GLU A 57 -2.92 13.68 -1.57
N ALA A 58 -2.67 12.83 -2.56
CA ALA A 58 -2.33 11.44 -2.35
C ALA A 58 -0.88 11.23 -1.89
N GLU A 59 0.06 11.99 -2.45
CA GLU A 59 1.48 11.82 -2.14
C GLU A 59 1.80 12.02 -0.66
N PRO A 60 1.29 13.05 0.03
CA PRO A 60 1.53 13.20 1.47
C PRO A 60 0.99 12.05 2.31
N VAL A 61 -0.14 11.45 1.91
CA VAL A 61 -0.71 10.30 2.61
C VAL A 61 0.23 9.10 2.51
N ILE A 62 0.74 8.81 1.32
CA ILE A 62 1.69 7.71 1.10
C ILE A 62 2.98 7.96 1.88
N ALA A 63 3.50 9.20 1.85
CA ALA A 63 4.69 9.57 2.60
C ALA A 63 4.50 9.38 4.11
N ALA A 64 3.33 9.72 4.63
CA ALA A 64 3.01 9.54 6.04
C ALA A 64 2.96 8.05 6.44
N ILE A 65 2.41 7.20 5.59
CA ILE A 65 2.37 5.76 5.81
C ILE A 65 3.79 5.20 5.87
N ILE A 66 4.63 5.56 4.92
CA ILE A 66 6.03 5.12 4.86
C ILE A 66 6.80 5.57 6.10
N ALA A 67 6.68 6.84 6.47
CA ALA A 67 7.34 7.37 7.65
C ALA A 67 6.91 6.65 8.93
N ASN A 68 5.62 6.40 9.09
CA ASN A 68 5.09 5.69 10.24
C ASN A 68 5.63 4.25 10.34
N LEU A 69 5.65 3.53 9.23
CA LEU A 69 6.21 2.17 9.20
C LEU A 69 7.69 2.16 9.57
N ARG A 70 8.46 3.12 9.04
CA ARG A 70 9.89 3.24 9.37
C ARG A 70 10.13 3.59 10.84
N GLU A 71 9.31 4.45 11.43
CA GLU A 71 9.37 4.75 12.86
C GLU A 71 9.13 3.52 13.73
N ARG A 72 8.35 2.58 13.26
CA ARG A 72 8.09 1.32 13.95
C ARG A 72 9.17 0.26 13.70
N GLY A 73 10.23 0.62 13.03
CA GLY A 73 11.36 -0.27 12.75
C GLY A 73 11.17 -1.18 11.54
N VAL A 74 10.16 -0.94 10.72
CA VAL A 74 9.92 -1.70 9.50
C VAL A 74 10.84 -1.19 8.39
N SER A 75 11.55 -2.10 7.71
CA SER A 75 12.32 -1.77 6.52
C SER A 75 11.37 -1.57 5.34
N VAL A 76 11.34 -0.37 4.79
CA VAL A 76 10.42 0.00 3.72
C VAL A 76 11.19 0.41 2.47
N GLU A 77 10.90 -0.27 1.37
CA GLU A 77 11.30 0.14 0.02
C GLU A 77 10.09 0.73 -0.70
N THR A 78 10.33 1.65 -1.60
CA THR A 78 9.25 2.36 -2.30
C THR A 78 9.48 2.39 -3.80
N GLY A 79 8.37 2.51 -4.56
CA GLY A 79 8.42 2.96 -5.93
C GLY A 79 8.54 4.48 -6.00
N GLN A 80 8.61 5.00 -7.21
CA GLN A 80 8.56 6.44 -7.44
C GLN A 80 7.12 6.85 -7.68
N PHE A 81 6.61 7.80 -6.88
CA PHE A 81 5.23 8.26 -6.97
C PHE A 81 4.89 8.77 -8.36
N GLY A 82 3.79 8.28 -8.92
CA GLY A 82 3.29 8.70 -10.23
C GLY A 82 4.07 8.18 -11.44
N ALA A 83 5.15 7.45 -11.24
CA ALA A 83 5.94 6.91 -12.34
C ALA A 83 5.35 5.62 -12.89
N LYS A 84 5.54 5.41 -14.20
CA LYS A 84 5.33 4.08 -14.77
C LYS A 84 6.43 3.16 -14.32
N MET A 85 6.07 1.98 -13.83
CA MET A 85 7.05 1.00 -13.39
C MET A 85 6.56 -0.42 -13.67
N ARG A 86 7.52 -1.33 -13.75
CA ARG A 86 7.26 -2.76 -13.79
C ARG A 86 7.67 -3.33 -12.43
N VAL A 87 6.77 -4.09 -11.84
CA VAL A 87 7.04 -4.77 -10.58
C VAL A 87 7.09 -6.26 -10.83
N SER A 88 8.26 -6.85 -10.60
CA SER A 88 8.42 -8.31 -10.67
C SER A 88 8.29 -8.88 -9.27
N SER A 89 7.43 -9.84 -9.11
CA SER A 89 7.19 -10.44 -7.80
C SER A 89 6.72 -11.87 -7.93
N VAL A 90 6.88 -12.62 -6.84
CA VAL A 90 6.30 -13.95 -6.69
C VAL A 90 5.33 -13.89 -5.53
N ASN A 91 4.06 -14.17 -5.81
CA ASN A 91 3.04 -14.19 -4.76
C ASN A 91 3.00 -15.58 -4.12
N GLU A 92 3.52 -15.65 -2.90
CA GLU A 92 3.34 -16.83 -2.05
C GLU A 92 2.00 -16.72 -1.35
N GLY A 93 1.08 -17.55 -1.77
CA GLY A 93 -0.24 -17.46 -1.24
C GLY A 93 -1.10 -18.66 -1.60
N PRO A 94 -2.38 -18.48 -1.75
CA PRO A 94 -3.06 -17.18 -1.93
C PRO A 94 -3.16 -16.36 -0.63
N PHE A 95 -2.69 -15.14 -0.64
CA PHE A 95 -2.86 -14.23 0.48
C PHE A 95 -2.89 -12.78 0.02
N THR A 96 -4.07 -12.23 -0.10
CA THR A 96 -4.30 -10.83 -0.44
C THR A 96 -5.45 -10.32 0.42
N VAL A 97 -5.22 -9.21 1.09
CA VAL A 97 -6.26 -8.58 1.91
C VAL A 97 -6.43 -7.12 1.51
N LEU A 98 -7.64 -6.64 1.62
CA LEU A 98 -7.99 -5.26 1.36
C LEU A 98 -8.23 -4.58 2.70
N VAL A 99 -7.53 -3.47 2.95
CA VAL A 99 -7.71 -2.65 4.14
C VAL A 99 -8.20 -1.28 3.69
N GLU A 100 -9.43 -0.94 4.02
CA GLU A 100 -10.02 0.34 3.69
C GLU A 100 -10.12 1.25 4.91
N THR A 101 -10.16 2.54 4.65
CA THR A 101 -10.28 3.56 5.68
C THR A 101 -11.63 4.26 5.60
#